data_04efcaf4e83e456314acfc73f70cd501
#
_entry.id   04efcaf4e83e456314acfc73f70cd501
#
_cell.length_a   1.000
_cell.length_b   1.000
_cell.length_c   1.000
_cell.angle_alpha   90.00
_cell.angle_beta   90.00
_cell.angle_gamma   90.00
#
_symmetry.space_group_name_H-M   'P 1'
#
loop_
_entity.id
_entity.type
_entity.pdbx_description
1 polymer ?
#
loop_
_entity_poly.entity_id
_entity_poly.type
_entity_poly.pdbx_seq_one_letter_code
_entity_poly.pdbx_strand_id
1 'polypeptide(L)'
;DAVAGISFERGISRSTRMNGQTYPDNDIYTNLGSAASISSWSNGYNASGLFSSFARINYKLMERYLFTFTGRYDGSSMFGSNNRYGFFPSGAIAWRISQEKFMKNLTFINDLKLRASVGTTGTQNLTSFSNRDLYEATSYNNLSAIIHKQVGNRDIRWEKSTQYDLGLDFALFDYRLTGSISGYIKDTKDLIWSFDFPPSATGGSMQMNRNIGALTNRGIEINLVGRVLSTKDWNLDLTLNMSHNKNKVTKLVEEGRAQSAMDVVVQGSYADQVLAVGYPMGAFHGYEYAGIIQDQARIDELNAYAKSKGQSYYDGNSLKPGHLEIKDLNGDGIINYNDRVIIGNPDPDLFGGLTANLSYKQFSLFANFGYQIGGLKIYNKTLQNLPGQLTGLIDYGLN
;
A
#
# COMPACT_ATOMS: atom_id res chain seq x y z
N ASP A 1 -8.79 -25.93 -24.28
CA ASP A 1 -8.87 -24.61 -24.91
C ASP A 1 -7.50 -23.96 -24.93
N ALA A 2 -7.20 -23.26 -26.01
CA ALA A 2 -6.00 -22.45 -26.12
C ALA A 2 -6.36 -21.07 -26.68
N VAL A 3 -5.75 -20.03 -26.12
CA VAL A 3 -5.89 -18.64 -26.58
C VAL A 3 -4.51 -18.01 -26.68
N ALA A 4 -4.28 -17.31 -27.76
CA ALA A 4 -3.08 -16.47 -27.94
C ALA A 4 -3.49 -15.09 -28.46
N GLY A 5 -2.77 -14.07 -28.07
CA GLY A 5 -3.07 -12.72 -28.49
C GLY A 5 -1.89 -11.79 -28.38
N ILE A 6 -1.99 -10.67 -29.09
CA ILE A 6 -1.09 -9.53 -29.00
C ILE A 6 -1.91 -8.28 -28.73
N SER A 7 -1.34 -7.34 -27.99
CA SER A 7 -1.92 -6.02 -27.81
C SER A 7 -0.83 -4.95 -27.89
N PHE A 8 -1.24 -3.79 -28.38
CA PHE A 8 -0.42 -2.60 -28.41
C PHE A 8 -1.23 -1.43 -27.88
N GLU A 9 -0.68 -0.74 -26.91
CA GLU A 9 -1.28 0.45 -26.30
C GLU A 9 -0.31 1.61 -26.43
N ARG A 10 -0.86 2.79 -26.79
CA ARG A 10 -0.13 4.06 -26.78
C ARG A 10 -0.97 5.12 -26.11
N GLY A 11 -0.45 5.70 -25.04
CA GLY A 11 -1.06 6.83 -24.33
C GLY A 11 -0.28 8.12 -24.61
N ILE A 12 -0.98 9.21 -24.87
CA ILE A 12 -0.42 10.57 -24.92
C ILE A 12 -1.35 11.47 -24.12
N SER A 13 -0.81 12.15 -23.13
CA SER A 13 -1.51 13.15 -22.35
C SER A 13 -0.78 14.48 -22.42
N ARG A 14 -1.55 15.54 -22.69
CA ARG A 14 -1.09 16.91 -22.63
C ARG A 14 -1.99 17.68 -21.68
N SER A 15 -1.42 18.43 -20.79
CA SER A 15 -2.15 19.24 -19.83
C SER A 15 -1.61 20.66 -19.82
N THR A 16 -2.52 21.60 -19.64
CA THR A 16 -2.19 23.00 -19.36
C THR A 16 -2.96 23.40 -18.13
N ARG A 17 -2.28 23.96 -17.15
CA ARG A 17 -2.89 24.53 -15.94
C ARG A 17 -2.51 25.99 -15.84
N MET A 18 -3.51 26.81 -15.54
CA MET A 18 -3.35 28.22 -15.27
C MET A 18 -4.16 28.58 -14.01
N ASN A 19 -3.59 29.35 -13.13
CA ASN A 19 -4.26 29.85 -11.93
C ASN A 19 -4.38 31.37 -12.00
N GLY A 20 -5.61 31.87 -11.96
CA GLY A 20 -5.91 33.30 -11.92
C GLY A 20 -6.02 33.79 -10.46
N GLN A 21 -5.72 35.05 -10.24
CA GLN A 21 -5.88 35.72 -8.94
C GLN A 21 -6.62 37.06 -9.12
N THR A 22 -7.18 37.53 -7.99
CA THR A 22 -7.89 38.84 -7.93
C THR A 22 -9.04 38.87 -8.91
N TYR A 23 -10.07 38.13 -8.59
CA TYR A 23 -11.35 38.17 -9.32
C TYR A 23 -12.23 39.34 -8.81
N PRO A 24 -13.11 39.89 -9.63
CA PRO A 24 -14.16 40.81 -9.16
C PRO A 24 -14.97 40.13 -8.05
N ASP A 25 -15.35 40.92 -7.05
CA ASP A 25 -16.15 40.47 -5.91
C ASP A 25 -17.63 40.27 -6.32
N ASN A 26 -17.91 39.27 -7.16
CA ASN A 26 -19.25 38.87 -7.55
C ASN A 26 -19.27 37.42 -8.06
N ASP A 27 -20.44 36.80 -8.03
CA ASP A 27 -20.64 35.40 -8.43
C ASP A 27 -20.75 35.18 -9.96
N ILE A 28 -20.62 36.26 -10.76
CA ILE A 28 -20.81 36.19 -12.20
C ILE A 28 -19.51 35.92 -12.95
N TYR A 29 -18.43 36.58 -12.55
CA TYR A 29 -17.13 36.53 -13.23
C TYR A 29 -16.18 35.50 -12.56
N THR A 30 -16.47 34.21 -12.78
CA THR A 30 -15.69 33.10 -12.16
C THR A 30 -14.72 32.44 -13.13
N ASN A 31 -14.65 32.86 -14.39
CA ASN A 31 -13.77 32.28 -15.39
C ASN A 31 -12.39 32.91 -15.37
N LEU A 32 -11.40 32.21 -15.91
CA LEU A 32 -9.99 32.63 -15.90
C LEU A 32 -9.74 33.99 -16.57
N GLY A 33 -10.58 34.33 -17.58
CA GLY A 33 -10.49 35.62 -18.29
C GLY A 33 -10.89 36.82 -17.43
N SER A 34 -11.56 36.62 -16.30
CA SER A 34 -11.93 37.67 -15.34
C SER A 34 -10.92 37.90 -14.26
N ALA A 35 -9.84 37.11 -14.21
CA ALA A 35 -8.74 37.33 -13.26
C ALA A 35 -7.90 38.53 -13.63
N ALA A 36 -7.56 39.38 -12.66
CA ALA A 36 -6.68 40.51 -12.85
C ALA A 36 -5.23 40.10 -13.18
N SER A 37 -4.79 38.93 -12.74
CA SER A 37 -3.47 38.39 -13.04
C SER A 37 -3.46 36.87 -13.08
N ILE A 38 -2.53 36.29 -13.82
CA ILE A 38 -2.21 34.86 -13.81
C ILE A 38 -1.07 34.62 -12.82
N SER A 39 -1.34 33.91 -11.73
CA SER A 39 -0.37 33.66 -10.66
C SER A 39 0.59 32.51 -10.96
N SER A 40 0.12 31.53 -11.74
CA SER A 40 0.97 30.40 -12.16
C SER A 40 0.41 29.76 -13.42
N TRP A 41 1.31 29.19 -14.19
CA TRP A 41 0.96 28.37 -15.34
C TRP A 41 1.92 27.19 -15.45
N SER A 42 1.47 26.07 -15.98
CA SER A 42 2.29 24.91 -16.23
C SER A 42 1.77 24.10 -17.42
N ASN A 43 2.67 23.46 -18.13
CA ASN A 43 2.36 22.53 -19.22
C ASN A 43 2.91 21.15 -18.86
N GLY A 44 2.11 20.12 -19.09
CA GLY A 44 2.51 18.73 -18.92
C GLY A 44 2.43 17.97 -20.26
N TYR A 45 3.40 17.11 -20.49
CA TYR A 45 3.41 16.17 -21.59
C TYR A 45 3.84 14.79 -21.08
N ASN A 46 2.97 13.80 -21.25
CA ASN A 46 3.24 12.42 -20.90
C ASN A 46 2.97 11.54 -22.13
N ALA A 47 3.84 10.57 -22.36
CA ALA A 47 3.67 9.58 -23.40
C ALA A 47 4.12 8.21 -22.92
N SER A 48 3.33 7.19 -23.19
CA SER A 48 3.62 5.80 -22.85
C SER A 48 3.28 4.88 -24.00
N GLY A 49 3.96 3.76 -24.08
CA GLY A 49 3.67 2.67 -24.98
C GLY A 49 3.86 1.33 -24.30
N LEU A 50 2.91 0.43 -24.47
CA LEU A 50 2.94 -0.92 -23.97
C LEU A 50 2.68 -1.89 -25.12
N PHE A 51 3.56 -2.87 -25.28
CA PHE A 51 3.38 -4.01 -26.16
C PHE A 51 3.21 -5.26 -25.31
N SER A 52 2.27 -6.12 -25.66
CA SER A 52 2.05 -7.37 -24.94
C SER A 52 1.77 -8.50 -25.91
N SER A 53 2.35 -9.66 -25.66
CA SER A 53 1.95 -10.92 -26.28
C SER A 53 1.67 -11.95 -25.19
N PHE A 54 0.65 -12.75 -25.36
CA PHE A 54 0.28 -13.75 -24.37
C PHE A 54 -0.27 -15.01 -25.02
N ALA A 55 -0.10 -16.11 -24.29
CA ALA A 55 -0.74 -17.38 -24.60
C ALA A 55 -1.26 -18.02 -23.31
N ARG A 56 -2.44 -18.64 -23.38
CA ARG A 56 -3.07 -19.42 -22.31
C ARG A 56 -3.54 -20.75 -22.86
N ILE A 57 -3.28 -21.81 -22.11
CA ILE A 57 -3.77 -23.16 -22.37
C ILE A 57 -4.52 -23.60 -21.13
N ASN A 58 -5.79 -24.03 -21.32
CA ASN A 58 -6.60 -24.69 -20.32
C ASN A 58 -6.82 -26.15 -20.76
N TYR A 59 -6.46 -27.06 -19.89
CA TYR A 59 -6.65 -28.48 -20.12
C TYR A 59 -7.48 -29.07 -18.98
N LYS A 60 -8.56 -29.78 -19.34
CA LYS A 60 -9.45 -30.45 -18.41
C LYS A 60 -9.39 -31.95 -18.68
N LEU A 61 -8.92 -32.67 -17.67
CA LEU A 61 -8.78 -34.12 -17.73
C LEU A 61 -9.87 -34.80 -16.89
N MET A 62 -10.64 -35.70 -17.51
CA MET A 62 -11.68 -36.50 -16.84
C MET A 62 -12.72 -35.69 -16.05
N GLU A 63 -12.97 -34.45 -16.42
CA GLU A 63 -13.84 -33.49 -15.69
C GLU A 63 -13.43 -33.22 -14.23
N ARG A 64 -12.25 -33.71 -13.80
CA ARG A 64 -11.79 -33.68 -12.40
C ARG A 64 -10.53 -32.84 -12.21
N TYR A 65 -9.60 -32.96 -13.14
CA TYR A 65 -8.31 -32.29 -13.04
C TYR A 65 -8.25 -31.17 -14.06
N LEU A 66 -8.05 -29.95 -13.57
CA LEU A 66 -8.02 -28.75 -14.38
C LEU A 66 -6.60 -28.16 -14.32
N PHE A 67 -6.05 -27.87 -15.47
CA PHE A 67 -4.73 -27.28 -15.61
C PHE A 67 -4.85 -26.00 -16.41
N THR A 68 -4.22 -24.93 -15.94
CA THR A 68 -4.12 -23.68 -16.67
C THR A 68 -2.67 -23.24 -16.71
N PHE A 69 -2.17 -22.93 -17.88
CA PHE A 69 -0.86 -22.36 -18.08
C PHE A 69 -1.01 -21.06 -18.85
N THR A 70 -0.34 -19.99 -18.39
CA THR A 70 -0.34 -18.72 -19.09
C THR A 70 1.10 -18.19 -19.15
N GLY A 71 1.50 -17.73 -20.30
CA GLY A 71 2.73 -16.97 -20.48
C GLY A 71 2.41 -15.61 -21.07
N ARG A 72 2.97 -14.55 -20.49
CA ARG A 72 2.82 -13.18 -20.97
C ARG A 72 4.18 -12.51 -21.11
N TYR A 73 4.41 -11.87 -22.24
CA TYR A 73 5.61 -11.12 -22.56
C TYR A 73 5.23 -9.68 -22.83
N ASP A 74 5.66 -8.77 -21.97
CA ASP A 74 5.29 -7.36 -21.99
C ASP A 74 6.51 -6.48 -22.19
N GLY A 75 6.39 -5.44 -23.01
CA GLY A 75 7.40 -4.43 -23.22
C GLY A 75 6.85 -3.02 -23.02
N SER A 76 7.43 -2.24 -22.11
CA SER A 76 6.97 -0.89 -21.79
C SER A 76 8.05 0.16 -22.10
N SER A 77 7.60 1.29 -22.66
CA SER A 77 8.46 2.45 -22.94
C SER A 77 8.94 3.19 -21.68
N MET A 78 8.33 2.88 -20.52
CA MET A 78 8.67 3.53 -19.24
C MET A 78 9.98 2.99 -18.68
N PHE A 79 10.35 1.76 -19.02
CA PHE A 79 11.58 1.12 -18.53
C PHE A 79 12.80 1.45 -19.35
N GLY A 80 13.95 1.24 -18.75
CA GLY A 80 15.24 1.43 -19.37
C GLY A 80 15.45 0.54 -20.60
N SER A 81 16.32 0.96 -21.50
CA SER A 81 16.60 0.22 -22.73
C SER A 81 17.05 -1.22 -22.49
N ASN A 82 17.71 -1.47 -21.35
CA ASN A 82 18.27 -2.76 -21.00
C ASN A 82 17.23 -3.74 -20.44
N ASN A 83 16.12 -3.23 -19.84
CA ASN A 83 15.12 -4.03 -19.13
C ASN A 83 13.68 -3.70 -19.53
N ARG A 84 13.48 -3.28 -20.77
CA ARG A 84 12.16 -2.88 -21.28
C ARG A 84 11.14 -4.01 -21.26
N TYR A 85 11.59 -5.23 -21.50
CA TYR A 85 10.73 -6.41 -21.63
C TYR A 85 10.76 -7.27 -20.38
N GLY A 86 9.59 -7.84 -20.03
CA GLY A 86 9.41 -8.78 -18.94
C GLY A 86 8.62 -10.01 -19.38
N PHE A 87 8.98 -11.19 -18.86
CA PHE A 87 8.21 -12.42 -19.04
C PHE A 87 7.55 -12.80 -17.71
N PHE A 88 6.24 -13.06 -17.77
CA PHE A 88 5.37 -13.31 -16.62
C PHE A 88 4.61 -14.62 -16.81
N PRO A 89 5.18 -15.75 -16.37
CA PRO A 89 4.52 -17.04 -16.41
C PRO A 89 3.55 -17.21 -15.25
N SER A 90 2.50 -18.02 -15.47
CA SER A 90 1.64 -18.54 -14.40
C SER A 90 1.16 -19.95 -14.70
N GLY A 91 0.94 -20.71 -13.64
CA GLY A 91 0.38 -22.05 -13.69
C GLY A 91 -0.62 -22.27 -12.56
N ALA A 92 -1.72 -22.96 -12.86
CA ALA A 92 -2.70 -23.33 -11.87
C ALA A 92 -3.15 -24.77 -12.10
N ILE A 93 -3.42 -25.45 -10.99
CA ILE A 93 -4.04 -26.78 -10.96
C ILE A 93 -5.26 -26.71 -10.05
N ALA A 94 -6.32 -27.43 -10.45
CA ALA A 94 -7.46 -27.63 -9.57
C ALA A 94 -7.94 -29.08 -9.68
N TRP A 95 -8.31 -29.64 -8.53
CA TRP A 95 -8.83 -30.97 -8.39
C TRP A 95 -10.25 -30.91 -7.85
N ARG A 96 -11.20 -31.34 -8.65
CA ARG A 96 -12.61 -31.48 -8.25
C ARG A 96 -12.80 -32.78 -7.49
N ILE A 97 -12.54 -32.74 -6.19
CA ILE A 97 -12.60 -33.90 -5.29
C ILE A 97 -14.01 -34.52 -5.28
N SER A 98 -15.05 -33.69 -5.35
CA SER A 98 -16.44 -34.12 -5.39
C SER A 98 -16.79 -35.08 -6.55
N GLN A 99 -15.98 -35.07 -7.62
CA GLN A 99 -16.16 -35.95 -8.78
C GLN A 99 -15.46 -37.32 -8.61
N GLU A 100 -14.78 -37.56 -7.50
CA GLU A 100 -14.10 -38.83 -7.24
C GLU A 100 -15.08 -39.92 -6.76
N LYS A 101 -14.75 -41.16 -7.08
CA LYS A 101 -15.62 -42.30 -6.74
C LYS A 101 -15.84 -42.44 -5.24
N PHE A 102 -14.83 -42.15 -4.42
CA PHE A 102 -14.92 -42.27 -2.96
C PHE A 102 -15.78 -41.17 -2.32
N MET A 103 -16.11 -40.09 -3.04
CA MET A 103 -17.00 -39.02 -2.56
C MET A 103 -18.47 -39.28 -2.76
N LYS A 104 -18.84 -40.29 -3.59
CA LYS A 104 -20.24 -40.54 -3.97
C LYS A 104 -21.19 -40.82 -2.79
N ASN A 105 -20.66 -41.34 -1.70
CA ASN A 105 -21.45 -41.65 -0.50
C ASN A 105 -21.63 -40.46 0.43
N LEU A 106 -20.92 -39.36 0.19
CA LEU A 106 -20.97 -38.13 1.00
C LEU A 106 -21.98 -37.16 0.36
N THR A 107 -23.24 -37.46 0.44
CA THR A 107 -24.33 -36.73 -0.24
C THR A 107 -24.49 -35.30 0.21
N PHE A 108 -24.00 -34.95 1.42
CA PHE A 108 -24.05 -33.60 1.92
C PHE A 108 -23.01 -32.65 1.25
N ILE A 109 -22.04 -33.21 0.51
CA ILE A 109 -21.04 -32.47 -0.25
C ILE A 109 -21.46 -32.41 -1.71
N ASN A 110 -21.94 -31.27 -2.17
CA ASN A 110 -22.38 -31.06 -3.55
C ASN A 110 -21.21 -30.71 -4.47
N ASP A 111 -20.28 -29.90 -4.03
CA ASP A 111 -19.02 -29.64 -4.72
C ASP A 111 -17.89 -29.44 -3.72
N LEU A 112 -16.70 -29.94 -4.07
CA LEU A 112 -15.48 -29.77 -3.32
C LEU A 112 -14.31 -29.71 -4.30
N LYS A 113 -13.61 -28.57 -4.34
CA LYS A 113 -12.53 -28.34 -5.27
C LYS A 113 -11.32 -27.73 -4.56
N LEU A 114 -10.21 -28.44 -4.61
CA LEU A 114 -8.91 -27.95 -4.17
C LEU A 114 -8.21 -27.27 -5.36
N ARG A 115 -7.64 -26.10 -5.15
CA ARG A 115 -6.89 -25.34 -6.17
C ARG A 115 -5.56 -24.87 -5.63
N ALA A 116 -4.54 -24.92 -6.48
CA ALA A 116 -3.23 -24.35 -6.20
C ALA A 116 -2.74 -23.59 -7.44
N SER A 117 -2.12 -22.47 -7.22
CA SER A 117 -1.55 -21.67 -8.32
C SER A 117 -0.25 -20.99 -7.93
N VAL A 118 0.57 -20.75 -8.95
CA VAL A 118 1.72 -19.87 -8.86
C VAL A 118 1.73 -18.98 -10.09
N GLY A 119 1.96 -17.69 -9.89
CA GLY A 119 2.03 -16.75 -11.00
C GLY A 119 2.94 -15.58 -10.71
N THR A 120 3.60 -15.11 -11.76
CA THR A 120 4.40 -13.89 -11.72
C THR A 120 3.68 -12.79 -12.47
N THR A 121 3.64 -11.59 -11.88
CA THR A 121 3.09 -10.38 -12.50
C THR A 121 4.12 -9.26 -12.46
N GLY A 122 4.11 -8.42 -13.49
CA GLY A 122 4.92 -7.20 -13.55
C GLY A 122 4.06 -5.96 -13.30
N THR A 123 4.61 -5.02 -12.54
CA THR A 123 4.00 -3.71 -12.32
C THR A 123 4.92 -2.62 -12.84
N GLN A 124 4.34 -1.64 -13.54
CA GLN A 124 5.03 -0.45 -14.05
C GLN A 124 4.59 0.79 -13.25
N ASN A 125 5.02 0.90 -12.01
CA ASN A 125 4.72 2.07 -11.17
C ASN A 125 5.72 3.21 -11.46
N LEU A 126 5.66 3.75 -12.67
CA LEU A 126 6.53 4.80 -13.16
C LEU A 126 5.74 5.89 -13.87
N THR A 127 6.27 7.09 -13.84
CA THR A 127 5.81 8.17 -14.72
C THR A 127 6.50 8.08 -16.09
N SER A 128 5.92 8.72 -17.10
CA SER A 128 6.54 8.81 -18.43
C SER A 128 7.94 9.42 -18.32
N PHE A 129 8.85 8.86 -19.11
CA PHE A 129 10.24 9.32 -19.21
C PHE A 129 11.11 9.11 -17.96
N SER A 130 10.65 8.33 -16.96
CA SER A 130 11.44 8.03 -15.74
C SER A 130 12.80 7.39 -15.99
N ASN A 131 12.99 6.80 -17.17
CA ASN A 131 14.24 6.19 -17.62
C ASN A 131 15.21 7.16 -18.31
N ARG A 132 14.84 8.44 -18.46
CA ARG A 132 15.60 9.45 -19.22
C ARG A 132 16.08 10.59 -18.33
N ASP A 133 17.17 11.24 -18.75
CA ASP A 133 17.55 12.52 -18.21
C ASP A 133 16.48 13.56 -18.59
N LEU A 134 16.00 14.31 -17.59
CA LEU A 134 15.03 15.39 -17.80
C LEU A 134 15.63 16.71 -17.35
N TYR A 135 15.34 17.73 -18.15
CA TYR A 135 15.75 19.10 -17.90
C TYR A 135 14.51 19.98 -17.78
N GLU A 136 14.57 20.96 -16.91
CA GLU A 136 13.50 21.93 -16.69
C GLU A 136 14.01 23.34 -16.98
N ALA A 137 13.20 24.10 -17.72
CA ALA A 137 13.44 25.52 -17.91
C ALA A 137 13.02 26.27 -16.63
N THR A 138 13.87 27.13 -16.15
CA THR A 138 13.65 27.96 -14.96
C THR A 138 14.12 29.38 -15.20
N SER A 139 13.95 30.25 -14.22
CA SER A 139 14.49 31.62 -14.23
C SER A 139 15.55 31.77 -13.12
N TYR A 140 16.70 32.31 -13.48
CA TYR A 140 17.74 32.69 -12.55
C TYR A 140 18.09 34.17 -12.77
N ASN A 141 17.91 35.00 -11.79
CA ASN A 141 18.13 36.43 -11.87
C ASN A 141 17.49 37.10 -13.11
N ASN A 142 16.18 36.76 -13.37
CA ASN A 142 15.39 37.20 -14.54
C ASN A 142 15.92 36.78 -15.90
N LEU A 143 16.87 35.84 -15.95
CA LEU A 143 17.35 35.23 -17.18
C LEU A 143 16.81 33.78 -17.28
N SER A 144 16.54 33.35 -18.51
CA SER A 144 16.17 31.96 -18.76
C SER A 144 17.34 31.05 -18.46
N ALA A 145 17.07 30.01 -17.66
CA ALA A 145 18.06 28.99 -17.27
C ALA A 145 17.47 27.60 -17.48
N ILE A 146 18.34 26.59 -17.59
CA ILE A 146 17.97 25.17 -17.68
C ILE A 146 18.66 24.45 -16.54
N ILE A 147 17.86 23.71 -15.78
CA ILE A 147 18.37 22.84 -14.69
C ILE A 147 18.13 21.37 -15.03
N HIS A 148 19.06 20.52 -14.60
CA HIS A 148 18.90 19.07 -14.66
C HIS A 148 17.98 18.66 -13.49
N LYS A 149 16.84 18.07 -13.81
CA LYS A 149 15.78 17.73 -12.84
C LYS A 149 15.77 16.26 -12.45
N GLN A 150 16.06 15.37 -13.39
CA GLN A 150 16.02 13.94 -13.20
C GLN A 150 17.20 13.27 -13.91
N VAL A 151 17.86 12.36 -13.21
CA VAL A 151 18.88 11.46 -13.78
C VAL A 151 18.17 10.25 -14.36
N GLY A 152 18.44 9.96 -15.61
CA GLY A 152 17.92 8.79 -16.30
C GLY A 152 18.54 7.49 -15.79
N ASN A 153 17.73 6.44 -15.72
CA ASN A 153 18.19 5.10 -15.37
C ASN A 153 17.89 4.11 -16.50
N ARG A 154 18.94 3.67 -17.21
CA ARG A 154 18.81 2.71 -18.31
C ARG A 154 18.56 1.28 -17.84
N ASP A 155 18.80 1.00 -16.54
CA ASP A 155 18.67 -0.33 -15.94
C ASP A 155 17.38 -0.48 -15.13
N ILE A 156 16.54 0.57 -15.09
CA ILE A 156 15.25 0.48 -14.42
C ILE A 156 14.39 -0.59 -15.07
N ARG A 157 13.82 -1.47 -14.23
CA ARG A 157 13.10 -2.67 -14.64
C ARG A 157 11.76 -2.82 -13.95
N TRP A 158 10.98 -3.79 -14.39
CA TRP A 158 9.70 -4.16 -13.83
C TRP A 158 9.79 -4.55 -12.36
N GLU A 159 8.87 -4.04 -11.54
CA GLU A 159 8.58 -4.64 -10.24
C GLU A 159 7.97 -6.02 -10.50
N LYS A 160 8.49 -7.06 -9.87
CA LYS A 160 8.03 -8.44 -10.05
C LYS A 160 7.39 -8.96 -8.78
N SER A 161 6.12 -9.36 -8.89
CA SER A 161 5.40 -10.05 -7.82
C SER A 161 5.20 -11.50 -8.20
N THR A 162 5.68 -12.43 -7.37
CA THR A 162 5.38 -13.85 -7.49
C THR A 162 4.41 -14.23 -6.37
N GLN A 163 3.27 -14.76 -6.74
CA GLN A 163 2.22 -15.15 -5.80
C GLN A 163 2.00 -16.67 -5.86
N TYR A 164 1.90 -17.28 -4.71
CA TYR A 164 1.53 -18.67 -4.48
C TYR A 164 0.19 -18.68 -3.77
N ASP A 165 -0.77 -19.42 -4.29
CA ASP A 165 -2.12 -19.54 -3.74
C ASP A 165 -2.47 -21.00 -3.51
N LEU A 166 -3.14 -21.26 -2.38
CA LEU A 166 -3.81 -22.53 -2.11
C LEU A 166 -5.23 -22.22 -1.66
N GLY A 167 -6.21 -22.85 -2.28
CA GLY A 167 -7.62 -22.58 -1.99
C GLY A 167 -8.49 -23.82 -2.04
N LEU A 168 -9.54 -23.80 -1.23
CA LEU A 168 -10.60 -24.81 -1.19
C LEU A 168 -11.93 -24.10 -1.48
N ASP A 169 -12.61 -24.54 -2.55
CA ASP A 169 -13.96 -24.12 -2.87
C ASP A 169 -14.91 -25.27 -2.51
N PHE A 170 -16.05 -24.97 -1.89
CA PHE A 170 -17.01 -25.98 -1.45
C PHE A 170 -18.46 -25.54 -1.60
N ALA A 171 -19.33 -26.53 -1.79
CA ALA A 171 -20.77 -26.39 -1.71
C ALA A 171 -21.34 -27.59 -0.93
N LEU A 172 -22.09 -27.28 0.11
CA LEU A 172 -22.59 -28.28 1.08
C LEU A 172 -24.10 -28.13 1.26
N PHE A 173 -24.75 -29.25 1.68
CA PHE A 173 -26.15 -29.28 2.11
C PHE A 173 -27.12 -28.76 1.03
N ASP A 174 -27.04 -29.33 -0.17
CA ASP A 174 -27.81 -28.91 -1.34
C ASP A 174 -27.62 -27.42 -1.67
N TYR A 175 -26.32 -26.99 -1.70
CA TYR A 175 -25.92 -25.63 -1.95
C TYR A 175 -26.44 -24.59 -0.94
N ARG A 176 -26.84 -25.06 0.25
CA ARG A 176 -27.21 -24.13 1.33
C ARG A 176 -26.04 -23.39 1.92
N LEU A 177 -24.89 -24.02 1.96
CA LEU A 177 -23.65 -23.38 2.36
C LEU A 177 -22.63 -23.52 1.22
N THR A 178 -22.23 -22.41 0.64
CA THR A 178 -21.17 -22.35 -0.37
C THR A 178 -20.08 -21.41 0.11
N GLY A 179 -18.86 -21.67 -0.32
CA GLY A 179 -17.79 -20.74 0.04
C GLY A 179 -16.44 -21.12 -0.51
N SER A 180 -15.50 -20.28 -0.18
CA SER A 180 -14.09 -20.51 -0.45
C SER A 180 -13.23 -20.08 0.73
N ILE A 181 -12.18 -20.83 0.96
CA ILE A 181 -11.09 -20.48 1.88
C ILE A 181 -9.82 -20.53 1.07
N SER A 182 -9.05 -19.46 1.09
CA SER A 182 -7.76 -19.43 0.39
C SER A 182 -6.70 -18.75 1.25
N GLY A 183 -5.46 -19.25 1.11
CA GLY A 183 -4.27 -18.62 1.66
C GLY A 183 -3.29 -18.29 0.55
N TYR A 184 -2.57 -17.20 0.71
CA TYR A 184 -1.57 -16.79 -0.27
C TYR A 184 -0.28 -16.27 0.37
N ILE A 185 0.78 -16.35 -0.40
CA ILE A 185 2.06 -15.67 -0.17
C ILE A 185 2.42 -14.95 -1.45
N LYS A 186 2.63 -13.63 -1.37
CA LYS A 186 3.03 -12.79 -2.49
C LYS A 186 4.33 -12.09 -2.17
N ASP A 187 5.38 -12.46 -2.88
CA ASP A 187 6.70 -11.84 -2.80
C ASP A 187 6.88 -10.85 -3.94
N THR A 188 7.08 -9.58 -3.60
CA THR A 188 7.37 -8.50 -4.55
C THR A 188 8.84 -8.10 -4.42
N LYS A 189 9.53 -8.09 -5.54
CA LYS A 189 10.95 -7.72 -5.68
C LYS A 189 11.10 -6.56 -6.65
N ASP A 190 12.26 -5.93 -6.61
CA ASP A 190 12.60 -4.82 -7.51
C ASP A 190 11.64 -3.63 -7.40
N LEU A 191 11.16 -3.34 -6.18
CA LEU A 191 10.31 -2.18 -5.92
C LEU A 191 10.97 -0.92 -6.45
N ILE A 192 10.21 -0.12 -7.17
CA ILE A 192 10.69 1.14 -7.75
C ILE A 192 10.52 2.25 -6.74
N TRP A 193 11.61 2.94 -6.46
CA TRP A 193 11.66 4.05 -5.55
C TRP A 193 12.38 5.24 -6.15
N SER A 194 11.88 6.45 -5.91
CA SER A 194 12.58 7.68 -6.26
C SER A 194 13.61 8.00 -5.19
N PHE A 195 14.84 8.14 -5.59
CA PHE A 195 15.95 8.53 -4.74
C PHE A 195 16.30 9.98 -4.98
N ASP A 196 16.31 10.79 -3.93
CA ASP A 196 16.70 12.19 -3.96
C ASP A 196 18.21 12.30 -3.74
N PHE A 197 18.89 13.01 -4.63
CA PHE A 197 20.29 13.34 -4.43
C PHE A 197 20.43 14.52 -3.46
N PRO A 198 21.45 14.53 -2.59
CA PRO A 198 21.73 15.68 -1.74
C PRO A 198 21.93 16.94 -2.59
N PRO A 199 21.29 18.07 -2.27
CA PRO A 199 21.46 19.34 -3.00
C PRO A 199 22.92 19.80 -3.09
N SER A 200 23.74 19.45 -2.09
CA SER A 200 25.19 19.74 -2.08
C SER A 200 25.96 19.02 -3.19
N ALA A 201 25.46 17.89 -3.68
CA ALA A 201 26.09 17.12 -4.74
C ALA A 201 25.62 17.53 -6.14
N THR A 202 24.44 18.14 -6.25
CA THR A 202 23.76 18.38 -7.54
C THR A 202 23.48 19.86 -7.82
N GLY A 203 23.67 20.73 -6.83
CA GLY A 203 23.33 22.16 -6.92
C GLY A 203 21.82 22.44 -6.90
N GLY A 204 20.98 21.43 -6.70
CA GLY A 204 19.53 21.56 -6.65
C GLY A 204 18.83 20.22 -6.36
N SER A 205 17.51 20.23 -6.34
CA SER A 205 16.72 19.00 -6.17
C SER A 205 16.80 18.15 -7.44
N MET A 206 17.38 16.97 -7.34
CA MET A 206 17.53 16.01 -8.42
C MET A 206 17.12 14.62 -7.95
N GLN A 207 16.40 13.90 -8.80
CA GLN A 207 15.85 12.58 -8.49
C GLN A 207 16.30 11.52 -9.48
N MET A 208 16.32 10.27 -9.03
CA MET A 208 16.54 9.09 -9.89
C MET A 208 15.66 7.94 -9.42
N ASN A 209 14.92 7.33 -10.33
CA ASN A 209 14.17 6.12 -10.03
C ASN A 209 15.08 4.89 -10.07
N ARG A 210 15.02 4.05 -9.04
CA ARG A 210 15.85 2.85 -8.88
C ARG A 210 15.00 1.69 -8.38
N ASN A 211 15.37 0.47 -8.76
CA ASN A 211 14.76 -0.73 -8.22
C ASN A 211 15.47 -1.09 -6.91
N ILE A 212 14.85 -0.72 -5.80
CA ILE A 212 15.37 -1.01 -4.45
C ILE A 212 14.28 -1.66 -3.61
N GLY A 213 14.66 -2.72 -2.91
CA GLY A 213 13.77 -3.30 -1.93
C GLY A 213 12.91 -4.45 -2.42
N ALA A 214 12.33 -5.09 -1.42
CA ALA A 214 11.41 -6.19 -1.57
C ALA A 214 10.43 -6.20 -0.39
N LEU A 215 9.24 -6.75 -0.63
CA LEU A 215 8.24 -6.95 0.41
C LEU A 215 7.53 -8.29 0.20
N THR A 216 6.98 -8.83 1.29
CA THR A 216 6.15 -10.03 1.29
C THR A 216 4.79 -9.69 1.90
N ASN A 217 3.73 -10.15 1.23
CA ASN A 217 2.37 -10.17 1.77
C ASN A 217 1.96 -11.63 1.99
N ARG A 218 1.35 -11.91 3.13
CA ARG A 218 0.76 -13.23 3.44
C ARG A 218 -0.63 -13.02 3.96
N GLY A 219 -1.58 -13.79 3.45
CA GLY A 219 -2.97 -13.59 3.85
C GLY A 219 -3.80 -14.84 3.76
N ILE A 220 -4.96 -14.75 4.41
CA ILE A 220 -6.04 -15.73 4.35
C ILE A 220 -7.31 -14.97 4.01
N GLU A 221 -8.07 -15.53 3.08
CA GLU A 221 -9.35 -14.99 2.65
C GLU A 221 -10.42 -16.05 2.78
N ILE A 222 -11.56 -15.68 3.34
CA ILE A 222 -12.72 -16.54 3.54
C ILE A 222 -13.93 -15.83 2.94
N ASN A 223 -14.64 -16.54 2.08
CA ASN A 223 -15.92 -16.11 1.55
C ASN A 223 -16.93 -17.22 1.82
N LEU A 224 -18.01 -16.91 2.53
CA LEU A 224 -19.09 -17.84 2.86
C LEU A 224 -20.43 -17.25 2.43
N VAL A 225 -21.22 -18.06 1.74
CA VAL A 225 -22.60 -17.73 1.40
C VAL A 225 -23.49 -18.81 1.97
N GLY A 226 -24.37 -18.42 2.89
CA GLY A 226 -25.29 -19.32 3.56
C GLY A 226 -26.74 -18.96 3.26
N ARG A 227 -27.48 -19.91 2.67
CA ARG A 227 -28.95 -19.85 2.61
C ARG A 227 -29.51 -20.37 3.91
N VAL A 228 -29.62 -19.47 4.90
CA VAL A 228 -29.97 -19.81 6.28
C VAL A 228 -31.43 -20.23 6.39
N LEU A 229 -32.30 -19.51 5.68
CA LEU A 229 -33.73 -19.79 5.67
C LEU A 229 -34.23 -19.79 4.21
N SER A 230 -34.97 -20.81 3.83
CA SER A 230 -35.61 -20.88 2.54
C SER A 230 -36.93 -21.64 2.70
N THR A 231 -38.02 -20.88 2.79
CA THR A 231 -39.39 -21.38 2.88
C THR A 231 -40.25 -20.72 1.80
N LYS A 232 -41.54 -21.06 1.72
CA LYS A 232 -42.45 -20.46 0.76
C LYS A 232 -42.52 -18.92 0.89
N ASP A 233 -42.51 -18.40 2.09
CA ASP A 233 -42.70 -16.97 2.36
C ASP A 233 -41.44 -16.24 2.80
N TRP A 234 -40.46 -16.96 3.36
CA TRP A 234 -39.25 -16.39 3.91
C TRP A 234 -38.00 -16.93 3.21
N ASN A 235 -37.09 -16.04 2.84
CA ASN A 235 -35.76 -16.39 2.43
C ASN A 235 -34.74 -15.47 3.14
N LEU A 236 -33.68 -16.07 3.67
CA LEU A 236 -32.57 -15.34 4.28
C LEU A 236 -31.25 -15.91 3.74
N ASP A 237 -30.55 -15.08 2.98
CA ASP A 237 -29.20 -15.36 2.53
C ASP A 237 -28.22 -14.44 3.29
N LEU A 238 -27.19 -15.05 3.86
CA LEU A 238 -26.07 -14.35 4.51
C LEU A 238 -24.80 -14.55 3.70
N THR A 239 -24.07 -13.48 3.47
CA THR A 239 -22.73 -13.52 2.85
C THR A 239 -21.73 -12.92 3.81
N LEU A 240 -20.71 -13.69 4.18
CA LEU A 240 -19.59 -13.27 5.01
C LEU A 240 -18.31 -13.25 4.18
N ASN A 241 -17.65 -12.12 4.11
CA ASN A 241 -16.30 -11.96 3.60
C ASN A 241 -15.38 -11.60 4.74
N MET A 242 -14.23 -12.27 4.83
CA MET A 242 -13.23 -12.05 5.87
C MET A 242 -11.85 -12.17 5.26
N SER A 243 -10.99 -11.18 5.54
CA SER A 243 -9.62 -11.14 5.03
C SER A 243 -8.66 -10.73 6.13
N HIS A 244 -7.56 -11.46 6.22
CA HIS A 244 -6.38 -11.11 7.01
C HIS A 244 -5.19 -11.00 6.06
N ASN A 245 -4.43 -9.90 6.15
CA ASN A 245 -3.20 -9.70 5.40
C ASN A 245 -2.11 -9.19 6.31
N LYS A 246 -0.92 -9.75 6.18
CA LYS A 246 0.27 -9.29 6.87
C LYS A 246 1.32 -8.89 5.84
N ASN A 247 1.65 -7.62 5.82
CA ASN A 247 2.71 -7.04 5.00
C ASN A 247 4.04 -7.01 5.77
N LYS A 248 5.14 -7.23 5.09
CA LYS A 248 6.49 -7.12 5.66
C LYS A 248 7.49 -6.66 4.60
N VAL A 249 8.20 -5.60 4.88
CA VAL A 249 9.37 -5.17 4.11
C VAL A 249 10.52 -6.14 4.41
N THR A 250 11.07 -6.75 3.37
CA THR A 250 12.13 -7.77 3.51
C THR A 250 13.50 -7.25 3.10
N LYS A 251 13.55 -6.20 2.26
CA LYS A 251 14.79 -5.60 1.77
C LYS A 251 14.56 -4.15 1.36
N LEU A 252 15.53 -3.27 1.58
CA LEU A 252 15.51 -1.85 1.20
C LEU A 252 16.80 -1.41 0.50
N VAL A 253 17.47 -2.31 -0.19
CA VAL A 253 18.70 -2.03 -0.92
C VAL A 253 18.61 -2.62 -2.32
N GLU A 254 19.50 -2.18 -3.22
CA GLU A 254 19.64 -2.79 -4.54
C GLU A 254 20.05 -4.25 -4.43
N GLU A 255 19.74 -5.00 -5.48
CA GLU A 255 20.18 -6.39 -5.59
C GLU A 255 21.71 -6.47 -5.54
N GLY A 256 22.22 -7.39 -4.71
CA GLY A 256 23.67 -7.55 -4.53
C GLY A 256 24.32 -6.67 -3.45
N ARG A 257 23.62 -5.64 -2.94
CA ARG A 257 24.09 -4.83 -1.82
C ARG A 257 23.65 -5.41 -0.49
N ALA A 258 24.51 -5.37 0.52
CA ALA A 258 24.15 -5.77 1.89
C ALA A 258 23.22 -4.74 2.54
N GLN A 259 22.21 -5.22 3.26
CA GLN A 259 21.31 -4.38 4.07
C GLN A 259 22.09 -3.77 5.24
N SER A 260 21.87 -2.48 5.51
CA SER A 260 22.42 -1.80 6.68
C SER A 260 21.31 -1.20 7.55
N ALA A 261 21.65 -0.84 8.78
CA ALA A 261 20.71 -0.15 9.67
C ALA A 261 20.30 1.25 9.19
N MET A 262 21.08 1.84 8.26
CA MET A 262 20.77 3.14 7.65
C MET A 262 19.77 3.03 6.48
N ASP A 263 19.42 1.81 6.04
CA ASP A 263 18.49 1.60 4.94
C ASP A 263 17.03 1.68 5.44
N VAL A 264 16.72 2.79 6.11
CA VAL A 264 15.37 3.18 6.54
C VAL A 264 14.96 4.40 5.75
N VAL A 265 13.79 4.34 5.14
CA VAL A 265 13.22 5.47 4.39
C VAL A 265 12.07 6.04 5.19
N VAL A 266 12.19 7.29 5.62
CA VAL A 266 11.11 8.03 6.27
C VAL A 266 10.11 8.48 5.21
N GLN A 267 8.85 8.16 5.41
CA GLN A 267 7.74 8.56 4.54
C GLN A 267 6.88 9.61 5.23
N GLY A 268 6.79 10.79 4.63
CA GLY A 268 5.83 11.81 5.02
C GLY A 268 6.34 12.84 6.01
N SER A 269 5.66 13.99 5.99
CA SER A 269 6.07 15.22 6.70
C SER A 269 5.43 15.39 8.09
N TYR A 270 4.33 14.64 8.38
CA TYR A 270 3.51 14.89 9.57
C TYR A 270 3.32 13.67 10.48
N ALA A 271 3.55 12.49 9.97
CA ALA A 271 3.59 11.29 10.76
C ALA A 271 4.84 10.58 10.32
N ASP A 272 5.68 10.28 11.24
CA ASP A 272 6.90 9.56 10.99
C ASP A 272 6.57 8.13 10.55
N GLN A 273 6.00 8.00 9.35
CA GLN A 273 5.86 6.72 8.68
C GLN A 273 7.21 6.34 8.11
N VAL A 274 7.59 5.10 8.34
CA VAL A 274 8.87 4.60 7.89
C VAL A 274 8.72 3.35 7.05
N LEU A 275 9.67 3.17 6.15
CA LEU A 275 9.98 1.89 5.54
C LEU A 275 11.20 1.31 6.26
N ALA A 276 11.01 0.25 7.02
CA ALA A 276 12.08 -0.44 7.72
C ALA A 276 11.98 -1.95 7.49
N VAL A 277 13.13 -2.60 7.30
CA VAL A 277 13.17 -4.05 7.13
C VAL A 277 12.65 -4.75 8.39
N GLY A 278 11.78 -5.71 8.19
CA GLY A 278 11.15 -6.45 9.28
C GLY A 278 9.76 -5.96 9.66
N TYR A 279 9.36 -4.77 9.25
CA TYR A 279 8.10 -4.11 9.58
C TYR A 279 7.17 -3.97 8.38
N PRO A 280 5.87 -3.72 8.58
CA PRO A 280 4.95 -3.37 7.52
C PRO A 280 5.33 -2.07 6.82
N MET A 281 4.95 -1.95 5.55
CA MET A 281 5.10 -0.71 4.81
C MET A 281 4.22 0.39 5.43
N GLY A 282 4.82 1.57 5.68
CA GLY A 282 4.10 2.67 6.33
C GLY A 282 3.92 2.51 7.83
N ALA A 283 4.75 1.66 8.48
CA ALA A 283 4.76 1.54 9.92
C ALA A 283 4.99 2.91 10.58
N PHE A 284 4.31 3.15 11.70
CA PHE A 284 4.45 4.39 12.45
C PHE A 284 5.68 4.34 13.34
N HIS A 285 6.51 5.36 13.25
CA HIS A 285 7.74 5.51 14.00
C HIS A 285 7.63 6.74 14.90
N GLY A 286 7.64 6.53 16.19
CA GLY A 286 7.41 7.61 17.14
C GLY A 286 7.89 7.26 18.53
N TYR A 287 7.59 8.12 19.46
CA TYR A 287 7.95 7.94 20.85
C TYR A 287 6.93 7.07 21.58
N GLU A 288 7.41 6.26 22.51
CA GLU A 288 6.55 5.50 23.42
C GLU A 288 6.16 6.39 24.60
N TYR A 289 4.85 6.52 24.80
CA TYR A 289 4.26 7.34 25.82
C TYR A 289 4.23 6.62 27.19
N ALA A 290 4.71 7.28 28.24
CA ALA A 290 4.72 6.73 29.60
C ALA A 290 3.55 7.25 30.47
N GLY A 291 3.02 8.43 30.16
CA GLY A 291 1.94 9.05 30.93
C GLY A 291 2.00 10.57 30.89
N ILE A 292 1.21 11.19 31.75
CA ILE A 292 1.28 12.63 32.04
C ILE A 292 2.03 12.80 33.35
N ILE A 293 3.04 13.65 33.35
CA ILE A 293 3.77 14.03 34.57
C ILE A 293 2.81 14.71 35.55
N GLN A 294 2.57 14.08 36.68
CA GLN A 294 1.52 14.51 37.62
C GLN A 294 2.00 15.63 38.55
N ASP A 295 3.24 15.58 39.00
CA ASP A 295 3.77 16.46 40.04
C ASP A 295 5.26 16.79 39.85
N GLN A 296 5.76 17.67 40.72
CA GLN A 296 7.15 18.08 40.72
C GLN A 296 8.10 16.94 41.15
N ALA A 297 7.65 16.03 42.02
CA ALA A 297 8.48 14.93 42.49
C ALA A 297 8.91 14.03 41.31
N ARG A 298 7.97 13.74 40.38
CA ARG A 298 8.28 12.99 39.17
C ARG A 298 9.28 13.72 38.25
N ILE A 299 9.15 15.03 38.15
CA ILE A 299 10.12 15.85 37.37
C ILE A 299 11.51 15.76 37.98
N ASP A 300 11.60 15.85 39.31
CA ASP A 300 12.88 15.78 40.01
C ASP A 300 13.55 14.43 39.85
N GLU A 301 12.78 13.32 39.85
CA GLU A 301 13.28 11.97 39.55
C GLU A 301 13.84 11.88 38.13
N LEU A 302 13.09 12.34 37.12
CA LEU A 302 13.52 12.32 35.71
C LEU A 302 14.78 13.16 35.48
N ASN A 303 14.85 14.34 36.10
CA ASN A 303 16.01 15.21 36.01
C ASN A 303 17.23 14.63 36.74
N ALA A 304 17.01 13.97 37.91
CA ALA A 304 18.10 13.31 38.63
C ALA A 304 18.65 12.13 37.82
N TYR A 305 17.78 11.35 37.20
CA TYR A 305 18.17 10.29 36.29
C TYR A 305 18.98 10.82 35.09
N ALA A 306 18.47 11.82 34.37
CA ALA A 306 19.17 12.43 33.26
C ALA A 306 20.53 13.00 33.64
N LYS A 307 20.60 13.70 34.79
CA LYS A 307 21.83 14.25 35.33
C LYS A 307 22.87 13.18 35.67
N SER A 308 22.43 12.00 36.15
CA SER A 308 23.33 10.86 36.40
C SER A 308 24.01 10.34 35.13
N LYS A 309 23.40 10.62 33.96
CA LYS A 309 23.93 10.33 32.62
C LYS A 309 24.64 11.53 31.98
N GLY A 310 24.74 12.65 32.68
CA GLY A 310 25.32 13.88 32.15
C GLY A 310 24.43 14.63 31.15
N GLN A 311 23.13 14.36 31.17
CA GLN A 311 22.14 14.85 30.20
C GLN A 311 21.02 15.68 30.85
N SER A 312 20.12 16.21 30.02
CA SER A 312 18.85 16.81 30.38
C SER A 312 17.72 16.01 29.75
N TYR A 313 16.72 15.61 30.52
CA TYR A 313 15.69 14.66 30.07
C TYR A 313 14.98 15.09 28.77
N TYR A 314 14.62 16.36 28.68
CA TYR A 314 14.14 16.96 27.41
C TYR A 314 15.09 18.07 27.00
N ASP A 315 15.87 17.89 26.01
CA ASP A 315 16.89 18.77 25.40
C ASP A 315 16.66 20.28 25.64
N GLY A 316 17.00 20.74 26.84
CA GLY A 316 16.89 22.15 27.27
C GLY A 316 15.48 22.65 27.60
N ASN A 317 14.43 21.86 27.49
CA ASN A 317 13.06 22.23 27.84
C ASN A 317 12.82 22.04 29.33
N SER A 318 12.22 23.02 30.00
CA SER A 318 11.80 22.88 31.39
C SER A 318 10.52 22.02 31.46
N LEU A 319 10.59 20.89 32.13
CA LEU A 319 9.44 20.06 32.46
C LEU A 319 8.51 20.80 33.42
N LYS A 320 7.21 20.51 33.29
CA LYS A 320 6.15 21.00 34.21
C LYS A 320 5.12 19.90 34.42
N PRO A 321 4.45 19.87 35.58
CA PRO A 321 3.28 19.03 35.74
C PRO A 321 2.26 19.28 34.62
N GLY A 322 1.69 18.21 34.06
CA GLY A 322 0.81 18.25 32.89
C GLY A 322 1.52 18.01 31.55
N HIS A 323 2.84 17.99 31.50
CA HIS A 323 3.57 17.62 30.29
C HIS A 323 3.50 16.10 30.04
N LEU A 324 3.64 15.70 28.78
CA LEU A 324 3.74 14.30 28.40
C LEU A 324 5.07 13.72 28.89
N GLU A 325 5.02 12.54 29.47
CA GLU A 325 6.20 11.74 29.76
C GLU A 325 6.46 10.75 28.63
N ILE A 326 7.60 10.85 28.00
CA ILE A 326 8.09 9.95 26.95
C ILE A 326 9.14 9.03 27.58
N LYS A 327 9.15 7.77 27.19
CA LYS A 327 10.13 6.81 27.69
C LYS A 327 11.48 7.02 27.02
N ASP A 328 12.52 7.07 27.83
CA ASP A 328 13.91 6.93 27.38
C ASP A 328 14.18 5.43 27.14
N LEU A 329 14.12 5.02 25.86
CA LEU A 329 14.19 3.62 25.48
C LEU A 329 15.63 3.12 25.33
N ASN A 330 16.56 3.99 25.02
CA ASN A 330 17.98 3.64 24.89
C ASN A 330 18.76 3.81 26.21
N GLY A 331 18.16 4.47 27.23
CA GLY A 331 18.73 4.64 28.57
C GLY A 331 19.86 5.65 28.63
N ASP A 332 19.94 6.61 27.69
CA ASP A 332 20.99 7.62 27.63
C ASP A 332 20.68 8.88 28.46
N GLY A 333 19.45 9.03 28.96
CA GLY A 333 19.03 10.11 29.85
C GLY A 333 18.53 11.35 29.12
N ILE A 334 18.39 11.32 27.81
CA ILE A 334 17.83 12.42 27.00
C ILE A 334 16.79 11.89 26.01
N ILE A 335 15.64 12.53 25.93
CA ILE A 335 14.63 12.19 24.93
C ILE A 335 14.97 12.84 23.60
N ASN A 336 15.33 12.02 22.64
CA ASN A 336 15.71 12.46 21.29
C ASN A 336 15.26 11.46 20.21
N TYR A 337 15.71 11.64 18.98
CA TYR A 337 15.35 10.78 17.85
C TYR A 337 15.67 9.28 18.07
N ASN A 338 16.67 8.98 18.89
CA ASN A 338 17.10 7.58 19.15
C ASN A 338 16.13 6.83 20.07
N ASP A 339 15.19 7.51 20.73
CA ASP A 339 14.12 6.91 21.54
C ASP A 339 12.87 6.57 20.75
N ARG A 340 12.89 6.85 19.46
CA ARG A 340 11.77 6.50 18.59
C ARG A 340 11.82 5.02 18.23
N VAL A 341 10.66 4.39 18.25
CA VAL A 341 10.45 2.98 17.89
C VAL A 341 9.25 2.83 16.98
N ILE A 342 9.07 1.66 16.42
CA ILE A 342 7.84 1.34 15.68
C ILE A 342 6.71 1.16 16.70
N ILE A 343 5.80 2.13 16.74
CA ILE A 343 4.65 2.14 17.65
C ILE A 343 3.42 1.42 17.08
N GLY A 344 3.43 1.07 15.81
CA GLY A 344 2.38 0.31 15.17
C GLY A 344 2.36 0.47 13.65
N ASN A 345 1.27 0.05 13.03
CA ASN A 345 1.10 0.09 11.58
C ASN A 345 -0.34 0.43 11.17
N PRO A 346 -0.56 0.94 9.94
CA PRO A 346 -1.89 1.29 9.45
C PRO A 346 -2.73 0.09 8.99
N ASP A 347 -2.10 -1.08 8.78
CA ASP A 347 -2.78 -2.24 8.23
C ASP A 347 -3.72 -2.88 9.27
N PRO A 348 -4.97 -3.17 8.93
CA PRO A 348 -5.87 -3.89 9.82
C PRO A 348 -5.44 -5.35 9.96
N ASP A 349 -5.66 -5.93 11.16
CA ASP A 349 -5.44 -7.35 11.40
C ASP A 349 -6.53 -8.20 10.73
N LEU A 350 -7.76 -7.67 10.70
CA LEU A 350 -8.91 -8.35 10.09
C LEU A 350 -9.86 -7.32 9.49
N PHE A 351 -10.33 -7.58 8.29
CA PHE A 351 -11.35 -6.74 7.65
C PHE A 351 -12.27 -7.56 6.77
N GLY A 352 -13.45 -7.02 6.53
CA GLY A 352 -14.43 -7.72 5.70
C GLY A 352 -15.82 -7.11 5.77
N GLY A 353 -16.82 -7.93 5.44
CA GLY A 353 -18.20 -7.53 5.44
C GLY A 353 -19.16 -8.68 5.67
N LEU A 354 -20.30 -8.34 6.24
CA LEU A 354 -21.46 -9.21 6.38
C LEU A 354 -22.62 -8.60 5.63
N THR A 355 -23.17 -9.33 4.66
CA THR A 355 -24.36 -8.93 3.91
C THR A 355 -25.51 -9.87 4.26
N ALA A 356 -26.67 -9.30 4.55
CA ALA A 356 -27.90 -10.04 4.79
C ALA A 356 -28.96 -9.62 3.78
N ASN A 357 -29.51 -10.60 3.07
CA ASN A 357 -30.67 -10.45 2.18
C ASN A 357 -31.85 -11.22 2.79
N LEU A 358 -32.82 -10.51 3.31
CA LEU A 358 -34.02 -11.08 3.86
C LEU A 358 -35.22 -10.74 2.97
N SER A 359 -35.99 -11.73 2.58
CA SER A 359 -37.25 -11.50 1.89
C SER A 359 -38.38 -12.20 2.61
N TYR A 360 -39.50 -11.51 2.70
CA TYR A 360 -40.76 -12.02 3.23
C TYR A 360 -41.90 -11.65 2.27
N LYS A 361 -42.43 -12.63 1.57
CA LYS A 361 -43.44 -12.42 0.51
C LYS A 361 -42.93 -11.36 -0.51
N GLN A 362 -43.64 -10.19 -0.59
CA GLN A 362 -43.27 -9.09 -1.48
C GLN A 362 -42.29 -8.08 -0.87
N PHE A 363 -41.94 -8.22 0.40
CA PHE A 363 -40.99 -7.31 1.07
C PHE A 363 -39.58 -7.88 1.01
N SER A 364 -38.59 -7.00 0.79
CA SER A 364 -37.18 -7.34 0.85
C SER A 364 -36.42 -6.33 1.68
N LEU A 365 -35.50 -6.83 2.49
CA LEU A 365 -34.55 -6.05 3.29
C LEU A 365 -33.12 -6.46 2.89
N PHE A 366 -32.33 -5.50 2.52
CA PHE A 366 -30.90 -5.64 2.29
C PHE A 366 -30.14 -4.87 3.38
N ALA A 367 -29.20 -5.57 4.02
CA ALA A 367 -28.32 -4.96 5.02
C ALA A 367 -26.87 -5.34 4.71
N ASN A 368 -25.96 -4.37 4.74
CA ASN A 368 -24.53 -4.59 4.54
C ASN A 368 -23.74 -3.91 5.64
N PHE A 369 -22.89 -4.68 6.31
CA PHE A 369 -22.02 -4.25 7.40
C PHE A 369 -20.56 -4.47 6.98
N GLY A 370 -19.78 -3.38 6.92
CA GLY A 370 -18.33 -3.46 6.80
C GLY A 370 -17.67 -3.43 8.17
N TYR A 371 -16.62 -4.18 8.38
CA TYR A 371 -15.84 -4.16 9.61
C TYR A 371 -14.34 -4.15 9.31
N GLN A 372 -13.61 -3.49 10.23
CA GLN A 372 -12.15 -3.46 10.25
C GLN A 372 -11.71 -3.50 11.70
N ILE A 373 -10.83 -4.45 12.03
CA ILE A 373 -10.30 -4.67 13.38
C ILE A 373 -8.80 -4.51 13.30
N GLY A 374 -8.21 -3.78 14.26
CA GLY A 374 -6.78 -3.44 14.23
C GLY A 374 -6.46 -2.32 13.25
N GLY A 375 -5.17 -2.05 13.11
CA GLY A 375 -4.65 -0.93 12.36
C GLY A 375 -4.73 0.39 13.13
N LEU A 376 -3.63 1.12 13.17
CA LEU A 376 -3.58 2.44 13.79
C LEU A 376 -3.93 3.53 12.77
N LYS A 377 -4.56 4.59 13.26
CA LYS A 377 -4.85 5.79 12.48
C LYS A 377 -4.29 7.02 13.19
N ILE A 378 -3.65 7.90 12.43
CA ILE A 378 -3.20 9.18 12.96
C ILE A 378 -4.39 10.13 12.97
N TYR A 379 -4.73 10.64 14.15
CA TYR A 379 -5.74 11.67 14.29
C TYR A 379 -5.10 13.06 14.25
N ASN A 380 -5.20 13.74 13.11
CA ASN A 380 -4.53 15.01 12.84
C ASN A 380 -5.42 16.25 13.06
N LYS A 381 -6.65 16.08 13.54
CA LYS A 381 -7.62 17.19 13.65
C LYS A 381 -7.24 18.24 14.69
N THR A 382 -6.50 17.83 15.72
CA THR A 382 -6.11 18.72 16.83
C THR A 382 -4.95 19.64 16.43
N LEU A 383 -4.13 19.25 15.45
CA LEU A 383 -2.96 20.01 15.02
C LEU A 383 -3.30 21.23 14.15
N GLN A 384 -4.48 21.28 13.55
CA GLN A 384 -4.88 22.38 12.65
C GLN A 384 -5.54 23.58 13.37
N ASN A 385 -5.97 23.43 14.62
CA ASN A 385 -6.80 24.41 15.30
C ASN A 385 -6.22 24.99 16.59
N LEU A 386 -5.01 24.65 16.98
CA LEU A 386 -4.34 25.27 18.12
C LEU A 386 -3.33 26.30 17.63
N PRO A 387 -3.53 27.60 17.93
CA PRO A 387 -2.54 28.62 17.65
C PRO A 387 -1.31 28.37 18.52
N GLY A 388 -0.24 27.97 17.90
CA GLY A 388 1.06 27.83 18.56
C GLY A 388 1.19 26.59 19.42
N GLN A 389 1.69 25.52 18.80
CA GLN A 389 2.31 24.35 19.43
C GLN A 389 1.40 23.23 19.90
N LEU A 390 1.63 22.13 19.30
CA LEU A 390 2.02 20.83 19.86
C LEU A 390 2.00 19.82 18.73
N THR A 391 3.13 19.54 18.18
CA THR A 391 3.38 18.34 17.38
C THR A 391 3.44 17.15 18.34
N GLY A 392 2.29 16.67 18.78
CA GLY A 392 2.13 15.47 19.59
C GLY A 392 1.17 14.50 18.92
N LEU A 393 1.63 13.27 18.67
CA LEU A 393 0.77 12.15 18.37
C LEU A 393 -0.08 11.87 19.63
N ILE A 394 -1.38 12.04 19.53
CA ILE A 394 -2.32 11.58 20.56
C ILE A 394 -2.86 10.25 20.06
N ASP A 395 -2.41 9.17 20.68
CA ASP A 395 -3.01 7.85 20.52
C ASP A 395 -4.33 7.83 21.32
N TYR A 396 -5.45 7.87 20.62
CA TYR A 396 -6.72 7.46 21.17
C TYR A 396 -6.89 5.98 20.88
N GLY A 397 -6.30 5.13 21.75
CA GLY A 397 -6.66 3.73 21.79
C GLY A 397 -8.17 3.61 22.01
N LEU A 398 -8.90 3.37 20.97
CA LEU A 398 -10.26 2.86 21.03
C LEU A 398 -10.12 1.34 21.25
N ASN A 399 -10.18 0.93 22.54
CA ASN A 399 -10.52 -0.44 22.91
C ASN A 399 -12.00 -0.68 22.70
#